data_1eecda363343ebca2c431447d64b4e16
#
_entry.id   1eecda363343ebca2c431447d64b4e16
#
_cell.length_a   1.000
_cell.length_b   1.000
_cell.length_c   1.000
_cell.angle_alpha   90.00
_cell.angle_beta   90.00
_cell.angle_gamma   90.00
#
_symmetry.space_group_name_H-M   'P 1'
#
loop_
_entity.id
_entity.type
_entity.pdbx_description
1 polymer ?
#
loop_
_entity_poly.entity_id
_entity_poly.type
_entity_poly.pdbx_seq_one_letter_code
_entity_poly.pdbx_strand_id
1 'polypeptide(L)'
;DWIVKSVWEHASVGLGDDSVLRGVTAAEAAARLPTGFFCERYIEGREFNVGLLTGAQGPETLPPAEIVFEAYPDGKPRIVGYPAKWDTASFEYAHTVRRFADPAADGPLLAELTRLARRCWEAFGLGGYARVDFRVDMDGRPWILEVNANPCLAPDSGFAAMLAQAGIDYGAAMERIVSEARGQRPEVGGQRKNAQRSTLQGPVTIRTSLVPEDVAAVREVTASTGYFHEHEIPVAVELAEERLAKGAASGYEFVFAEQDGRVVGYTSFGPIPCTRGSFDWYWLAVRPEYQGAGLGQRLLQEVEARARAMGGARLYCETSGRPQYASTRAFYERMGFTLCEVLADYYEPGDGRATYVKAL
;
A
#
# COMPACT_ATOMS: atom_id res chain seq x y z
N ASP A 1 16.13 21.89 -15.99
CA ASP A 1 16.18 21.68 -14.55
C ASP A 1 15.66 20.30 -14.20
N TRP A 2 16.20 19.71 -13.17
CA TRP A 2 15.89 18.36 -12.73
C TRP A 2 15.59 18.36 -11.23
N ILE A 3 14.72 17.45 -10.78
CA ILE A 3 14.49 17.23 -9.37
C ILE A 3 14.91 15.80 -9.00
N VAL A 4 15.69 15.69 -7.92
CA VAL A 4 16.20 14.43 -7.39
C VAL A 4 15.27 13.96 -6.28
N LYS A 5 14.83 12.71 -6.37
CA LYS A 5 13.90 12.10 -5.40
C LYS A 5 14.42 10.73 -4.97
N SER A 6 14.14 10.34 -3.74
CA SER A 6 14.39 8.97 -3.29
C SER A 6 13.43 7.99 -3.99
N VAL A 7 13.94 6.82 -4.34
CA VAL A 7 13.13 5.70 -4.86
C VAL A 7 12.27 5.08 -3.74
N TRP A 8 12.76 5.15 -2.50
CA TRP A 8 12.23 4.39 -1.38
C TRP A 8 11.47 5.25 -0.36
N GLU A 9 11.83 6.52 -0.23
CA GLU A 9 11.24 7.39 0.77
C GLU A 9 9.93 8.02 0.27
N HIS A 10 8.95 8.09 1.17
CA HIS A 10 7.66 8.73 0.95
C HIS A 10 7.53 10.03 1.75
N ALA A 11 6.40 10.73 1.56
CA ALA A 11 6.05 11.93 2.34
C ALA A 11 7.10 13.05 2.29
N SER A 12 7.81 13.17 1.17
CA SER A 12 8.87 14.18 0.92
C SER A 12 10.10 14.05 1.81
N VAL A 13 10.36 12.89 2.43
CA VAL A 13 11.59 12.64 3.19
C VAL A 13 12.79 12.82 2.26
N GLY A 14 13.78 13.63 2.69
CA GLY A 14 14.96 13.95 1.90
C GLY A 14 14.73 14.91 0.73
N LEU A 15 13.53 15.49 0.58
CA LEU A 15 13.24 16.48 -0.45
C LEU A 15 13.37 17.89 0.13
N GLY A 16 14.36 18.62 -0.32
CA GLY A 16 14.67 20.00 0.08
C GLY A 16 15.08 20.87 -1.09
N ASP A 17 15.53 22.10 -0.81
CA ASP A 17 15.92 23.07 -1.84
C ASP A 17 17.05 22.56 -2.73
N ASP A 18 17.97 21.79 -2.19
CA ASP A 18 19.10 21.16 -2.87
C ASP A 18 18.70 19.99 -3.79
N SER A 19 17.47 19.51 -3.66
CA SER A 19 16.93 18.46 -4.54
C SER A 19 16.67 18.97 -5.97
N VAL A 20 16.61 20.30 -6.20
CA VAL A 20 16.40 20.85 -7.53
C VAL A 20 17.74 21.28 -8.15
N LEU A 21 18.14 20.58 -9.20
CA LEU A 21 19.35 20.82 -9.97
C LEU A 21 19.02 21.74 -11.16
N ARG A 22 19.49 22.98 -11.12
CA ARG A 22 19.23 23.98 -12.16
C ARG A 22 20.36 24.07 -13.17
N GLY A 23 20.00 24.26 -14.44
CA GLY A 23 20.97 24.53 -15.52
C GLY A 23 21.90 23.36 -15.83
N VAL A 24 21.54 22.12 -15.48
CA VAL A 24 22.33 20.93 -15.75
C VAL A 24 21.65 20.05 -16.82
N THR A 25 22.46 19.31 -17.56
CA THR A 25 21.94 18.29 -18.51
C THR A 25 21.43 17.06 -17.78
N ALA A 26 20.67 16.22 -18.46
CA ALA A 26 20.22 14.93 -17.91
C ALA A 26 21.39 14.02 -17.49
N ALA A 27 22.48 14.01 -18.26
CA ALA A 27 23.67 13.23 -17.95
C ALA A 27 24.39 13.74 -16.68
N GLU A 28 24.50 15.05 -16.51
CA GLU A 28 25.08 15.65 -15.31
C GLU A 28 24.20 15.44 -14.08
N ALA A 29 22.88 15.52 -14.23
CA ALA A 29 21.94 15.20 -13.15
C ALA A 29 22.10 13.73 -12.74
N ALA A 30 22.09 12.81 -13.70
CA ALA A 30 22.26 11.38 -13.45
C ALA A 30 23.59 11.05 -12.78
N ALA A 31 24.69 11.72 -13.16
CA ALA A 31 26.01 11.52 -12.55
C ALA A 31 26.10 11.98 -11.08
N ARG A 32 25.15 12.79 -10.61
CA ARG A 32 25.09 13.31 -9.23
C ARG A 32 24.14 12.51 -8.34
N LEU A 33 23.47 11.48 -8.88
CA LEU A 33 22.48 10.71 -8.10
C LEU A 33 23.17 9.84 -7.05
N PRO A 34 22.77 9.93 -5.78
CA PRO A 34 23.13 8.94 -4.78
C PRO A 34 22.46 7.58 -5.11
N THR A 35 23.01 6.50 -4.57
CA THR A 35 22.37 5.19 -4.66
C THR A 35 20.97 5.24 -4.06
N GLY A 36 19.98 4.69 -4.75
CA GLY A 36 18.58 4.70 -4.31
C GLY A 36 17.81 5.99 -4.61
N PHE A 37 18.36 6.85 -5.50
CA PHE A 37 17.69 8.06 -5.97
C PHE A 37 17.49 8.02 -7.49
N PHE A 38 16.51 8.78 -7.97
CA PHE A 38 16.27 9.03 -9.39
C PHE A 38 16.11 10.53 -9.63
N CYS A 39 16.21 10.95 -10.87
CA CYS A 39 15.87 12.32 -11.24
C CYS A 39 14.80 12.33 -12.32
N GLU A 40 13.93 13.31 -12.24
CA GLU A 40 12.94 13.62 -13.25
C GLU A 40 12.99 15.11 -13.60
N ARG A 41 12.32 15.47 -14.70
CA ARG A 41 12.27 16.87 -15.10
C ARG A 41 11.57 17.72 -14.04
N TYR A 42 12.22 18.76 -13.52
CA TYR A 42 11.57 19.75 -12.68
C TYR A 42 10.63 20.61 -13.53
N ILE A 43 9.37 20.61 -13.19
CA ILE A 43 8.33 21.41 -13.85
C ILE A 43 8.08 22.64 -13.01
N GLU A 44 8.52 23.81 -13.51
CA GLU A 44 8.21 25.09 -12.87
C GLU A 44 6.77 25.49 -13.19
N GLY A 45 6.04 26.00 -12.17
CA GLY A 45 4.67 26.43 -12.32
C GLY A 45 3.81 26.19 -11.09
N ARG A 46 2.50 25.98 -11.32
CA ARG A 46 1.49 25.78 -10.27
C ARG A 46 1.42 24.32 -9.84
N GLU A 47 1.06 24.06 -8.60
CA GLU A 47 0.87 22.70 -8.09
C GLU A 47 -0.59 22.48 -7.69
N PHE A 48 -1.17 21.35 -8.10
CA PHE A 48 -2.56 21.00 -7.82
C PHE A 48 -2.69 19.59 -7.27
N ASN A 49 -3.61 19.42 -6.32
CA ASN A 49 -4.03 18.13 -5.82
C ASN A 49 -5.49 17.87 -6.21
N VAL A 50 -5.79 16.72 -6.76
CA VAL A 50 -7.15 16.30 -7.12
C VAL A 50 -7.52 15.05 -6.36
N GLY A 51 -8.46 15.16 -5.44
CA GLY A 51 -9.02 14.02 -4.72
C GLY A 51 -10.06 13.28 -5.56
N LEU A 52 -10.12 11.96 -5.40
CA LEU A 52 -11.15 11.11 -5.96
C LEU A 52 -11.74 10.25 -4.85
N LEU A 53 -13.04 10.13 -4.84
CA LEU A 53 -13.78 9.30 -3.91
C LEU A 53 -14.72 8.38 -4.67
N THR A 54 -14.83 7.12 -4.25
CA THR A 54 -15.77 6.17 -4.86
C THR A 54 -17.20 6.69 -4.79
N GLY A 55 -17.95 6.53 -5.88
CA GLY A 55 -19.35 6.91 -6.00
C GLY A 55 -20.16 5.83 -6.70
N ALA A 56 -21.47 5.96 -6.68
CA ALA A 56 -22.40 4.98 -7.26
C ALA A 56 -22.19 4.76 -8.77
N GLN A 57 -21.79 5.80 -9.49
CA GLN A 57 -21.56 5.77 -10.94
C GLN A 57 -20.08 5.81 -11.36
N GLY A 58 -19.17 5.51 -10.44
CA GLY A 58 -17.73 5.62 -10.63
C GLY A 58 -17.11 6.67 -9.72
N PRO A 59 -15.82 7.02 -9.90
CA PRO A 59 -15.16 7.97 -9.01
C PRO A 59 -15.76 9.38 -9.16
N GLU A 60 -16.08 10.00 -8.04
CA GLU A 60 -16.36 11.41 -7.94
C GLU A 60 -15.04 12.15 -7.73
N THR A 61 -14.79 13.18 -8.53
CA THR A 61 -13.65 14.07 -8.32
C THR A 61 -14.05 15.18 -7.36
N LEU A 62 -13.20 15.35 -6.35
CA LEU A 62 -13.33 16.45 -5.39
C LEU A 62 -12.78 17.75 -5.99
N PRO A 63 -13.19 18.92 -5.49
CA PRO A 63 -12.69 20.20 -5.97
C PRO A 63 -11.17 20.24 -5.93
N PRO A 64 -10.46 20.54 -7.06
CA PRO A 64 -9.03 20.64 -7.09
C PRO A 64 -8.51 21.72 -6.14
N ALA A 65 -7.53 21.36 -5.34
CA ALA A 65 -6.84 22.27 -4.44
C ALA A 65 -5.50 22.68 -5.05
N GLU A 66 -5.21 23.96 -5.09
CA GLU A 66 -3.91 24.52 -5.46
C GLU A 66 -3.03 24.65 -4.23
N ILE A 67 -1.77 24.27 -4.35
CA ILE A 67 -0.72 24.55 -3.37
C ILE A 67 -0.01 25.81 -3.80
N VAL A 68 -0.20 26.88 -3.06
CA VAL A 68 0.36 28.20 -3.33
C VAL A 68 1.60 28.42 -2.48
N PHE A 69 2.69 28.82 -3.11
CA PHE A 69 3.96 29.14 -2.47
C PHE A 69 4.04 30.65 -2.26
N GLU A 70 3.58 31.12 -1.09
CA GLU A 70 3.49 32.54 -0.76
C GLU A 70 4.84 33.10 -0.32
N ALA A 71 5.18 34.29 -0.80
CA ALA A 71 6.38 35.00 -0.42
C ALA A 71 7.70 34.20 -0.57
N TYR A 72 7.71 33.18 -1.41
CA TYR A 72 8.93 32.43 -1.73
C TYR A 72 9.93 33.37 -2.42
N PRO A 73 11.17 33.45 -1.93
CA PRO A 73 12.19 34.27 -2.55
C PRO A 73 12.49 33.82 -3.99
N ASP A 74 12.98 34.75 -4.80
CA ASP A 74 13.46 34.42 -6.15
C ASP A 74 14.57 33.37 -6.08
N GLY A 75 14.47 32.37 -6.96
CA GLY A 75 15.41 31.26 -7.01
C GLY A 75 15.14 30.12 -6.03
N LYS A 76 14.30 30.33 -5.00
CA LYS A 76 13.88 29.22 -4.12
C LYS A 76 12.95 28.25 -4.87
N PRO A 77 13.23 26.95 -4.86
CA PRO A 77 12.35 25.97 -5.49
C PRO A 77 10.94 25.97 -4.88
N ARG A 78 9.93 26.01 -5.73
CA ARG A 78 8.54 25.90 -5.30
C ARG A 78 8.14 24.43 -5.27
N ILE A 79 8.55 23.73 -4.21
CA ILE A 79 8.28 22.30 -3.98
C ILE A 79 7.67 22.09 -2.61
N VAL A 80 6.82 21.06 -2.49
CA VAL A 80 6.30 20.60 -1.19
C VAL A 80 7.30 19.60 -0.60
N GLY A 81 8.42 20.16 -0.11
CA GLY A 81 9.49 19.40 0.52
C GLY A 81 9.15 18.92 1.94
N TYR A 82 10.13 18.29 2.59
CA TYR A 82 9.97 17.83 3.97
C TYR A 82 9.63 18.96 4.96
N PRO A 83 10.33 20.13 4.91
CA PRO A 83 9.99 21.23 5.82
C PRO A 83 8.56 21.72 5.64
N ALA A 84 8.06 21.84 4.41
CA ALA A 84 6.69 22.29 4.12
C ALA A 84 5.60 21.37 4.67
N LYS A 85 5.91 20.09 4.93
CA LYS A 85 4.94 19.11 5.46
C LYS A 85 5.05 18.91 6.96
N TRP A 86 6.25 18.91 7.51
CA TRP A 86 6.53 18.33 8.82
C TRP A 86 7.20 19.27 9.82
N ASP A 87 7.82 20.35 9.37
CA ASP A 87 8.46 21.32 10.26
C ASP A 87 7.57 22.57 10.42
N THR A 88 6.73 22.55 11.44
CA THR A 88 5.79 23.64 11.73
C THR A 88 6.44 24.98 12.04
N ALA A 89 7.75 25.01 12.35
CA ALA A 89 8.53 26.22 12.57
C ALA A 89 9.21 26.75 11.30
N SER A 90 9.18 25.97 10.20
CA SER A 90 9.86 26.38 8.96
C SER A 90 9.12 27.48 8.21
N PHE A 91 9.89 28.23 7.42
CA PHE A 91 9.33 29.18 6.46
C PHE A 91 8.40 28.48 5.46
N GLU A 92 8.82 27.32 4.97
CA GLU A 92 8.09 26.53 3.98
C GLU A 92 6.73 26.10 4.50
N TYR A 93 6.64 25.65 5.74
CA TYR A 93 5.35 25.26 6.35
C TYR A 93 4.38 26.43 6.43
N ALA A 94 4.86 27.59 6.85
CA ALA A 94 4.04 28.78 7.01
C ALA A 94 3.59 29.39 5.67
N HIS A 95 4.36 29.17 4.58
CA HIS A 95 4.15 29.83 3.29
C HIS A 95 3.76 28.86 2.16
N THR A 96 3.52 27.58 2.47
CA THR A 96 2.97 26.60 1.53
C THR A 96 1.49 26.40 1.86
N VAL A 97 0.63 27.20 1.21
CA VAL A 97 -0.78 27.34 1.58
C VAL A 97 -1.68 26.62 0.58
N ARG A 98 -2.64 25.85 1.08
CA ARG A 98 -3.68 25.26 0.24
C ARG A 98 -4.79 26.29 -0.03
N ARG A 99 -5.18 26.42 -1.30
CA ARG A 99 -6.34 27.19 -1.75
C ARG A 99 -7.18 26.35 -2.70
N PHE A 100 -8.48 26.57 -2.71
CA PHE A 100 -9.31 26.00 -3.76
C PHE A 100 -9.31 26.93 -4.97
N ALA A 101 -9.05 26.34 -6.15
CA ALA A 101 -9.00 27.09 -7.40
C ALA A 101 -10.35 27.68 -7.76
N ASP A 102 -10.35 28.87 -8.38
CA ASP A 102 -11.56 29.54 -8.82
C ASP A 102 -12.03 28.94 -10.16
N PRO A 103 -13.22 28.31 -10.21
CA PRO A 103 -13.75 27.78 -11.46
C PRO A 103 -13.95 28.84 -12.55
N ALA A 104 -14.17 30.09 -12.19
CA ALA A 104 -14.34 31.17 -13.15
C ALA A 104 -13.02 31.55 -13.85
N ALA A 105 -11.90 31.48 -13.12
CA ALA A 105 -10.58 31.78 -13.67
C ALA A 105 -9.91 30.59 -14.34
N ASP A 106 -10.03 29.40 -13.75
CA ASP A 106 -9.26 28.21 -14.11
C ASP A 106 -10.12 27.07 -14.73
N GLY A 107 -11.38 27.32 -15.10
CA GLY A 107 -12.35 26.29 -15.52
C GLY A 107 -11.82 25.26 -16.52
N PRO A 108 -11.22 25.65 -17.65
CA PRO A 108 -10.65 24.71 -18.62
C PRO A 108 -9.52 23.85 -18.04
N LEU A 109 -8.64 24.43 -17.21
CA LEU A 109 -7.56 23.72 -16.54
C LEU A 109 -8.13 22.71 -15.53
N LEU A 110 -9.09 23.12 -14.70
CA LEU A 110 -9.71 22.24 -13.70
C LEU A 110 -10.44 21.07 -14.34
N ALA A 111 -11.07 21.27 -15.50
CA ALA A 111 -11.70 20.20 -16.27
C ALA A 111 -10.65 19.18 -16.77
N GLU A 112 -9.51 19.66 -17.25
CA GLU A 112 -8.42 18.81 -17.73
C GLU A 112 -7.76 18.03 -16.57
N LEU A 113 -7.48 18.67 -15.44
CA LEU A 113 -6.95 18.00 -14.24
C LEU A 113 -7.91 16.90 -13.77
N THR A 114 -9.22 17.20 -13.70
CA THR A 114 -10.26 16.24 -13.35
C THR A 114 -10.28 15.05 -14.32
N ARG A 115 -10.21 15.32 -15.63
CA ARG A 115 -10.18 14.29 -16.67
C ARG A 115 -8.95 13.38 -16.52
N LEU A 116 -7.78 13.95 -16.29
CA LEU A 116 -6.53 13.20 -16.10
C LEU A 116 -6.57 12.38 -14.81
N ALA A 117 -7.06 12.94 -13.70
CA ALA A 117 -7.20 12.22 -12.44
C ALA A 117 -8.12 11.00 -12.56
N ARG A 118 -9.26 11.12 -13.28
CA ARG A 118 -10.13 9.97 -13.59
C ARG A 118 -9.43 8.91 -14.42
N ARG A 119 -8.63 9.32 -15.41
CA ARG A 119 -7.83 8.37 -16.20
C ARG A 119 -6.79 7.64 -15.35
N CYS A 120 -6.15 8.31 -14.39
CA CYS A 120 -5.27 7.65 -13.44
C CYS A 120 -6.04 6.61 -12.61
N TRP A 121 -7.23 6.97 -12.10
CA TRP A 121 -8.07 6.04 -11.37
C TRP A 121 -8.37 4.77 -12.17
N GLU A 122 -8.74 4.91 -13.43
CA GLU A 122 -9.04 3.79 -14.33
C GLU A 122 -7.78 2.98 -14.66
N ALA A 123 -6.69 3.64 -15.03
CA ALA A 123 -5.45 3.01 -15.46
C ALA A 123 -4.80 2.17 -14.34
N PHE A 124 -4.88 2.63 -13.09
CA PHE A 124 -4.33 1.92 -11.94
C PHE A 124 -5.36 1.04 -11.21
N GLY A 125 -6.60 0.94 -11.70
CA GLY A 125 -7.65 0.13 -11.10
C GLY A 125 -7.97 0.55 -9.65
N LEU A 126 -7.91 1.86 -9.35
CA LEU A 126 -8.09 2.37 -8.00
C LEU A 126 -9.53 2.17 -7.51
N GLY A 127 -9.70 2.09 -6.18
CA GLY A 127 -10.99 1.96 -5.51
C GLY A 127 -10.98 2.71 -4.17
N GLY A 128 -12.17 2.97 -3.62
CA GLY A 128 -12.33 3.69 -2.35
C GLY A 128 -12.03 5.18 -2.51
N TYR A 129 -10.76 5.57 -2.46
CA TYR A 129 -10.32 6.96 -2.57
C TYR A 129 -8.89 7.06 -3.08
N ALA A 130 -8.54 8.19 -3.65
CA ALA A 130 -7.18 8.46 -4.15
C ALA A 130 -6.94 9.97 -4.27
N ARG A 131 -5.68 10.36 -4.43
CA ARG A 131 -5.30 11.73 -4.79
C ARG A 131 -4.26 11.69 -5.90
N VAL A 132 -4.48 12.50 -6.93
CA VAL A 132 -3.52 12.70 -8.01
C VAL A 132 -2.95 14.11 -7.86
N ASP A 133 -1.62 14.20 -7.80
CA ASP A 133 -0.89 15.45 -7.64
C ASP A 133 -0.31 15.86 -9.00
N PHE A 134 -0.44 17.14 -9.33
CA PHE A 134 -0.07 17.70 -10.63
C PHE A 134 0.82 18.92 -10.49
N ARG A 135 1.73 19.07 -11.47
CA ARG A 135 2.34 20.37 -11.78
C ARG A 135 1.72 20.88 -13.07
N VAL A 136 1.47 22.18 -13.11
CA VAL A 136 1.01 22.88 -14.31
C VAL A 136 2.09 23.87 -14.69
N ASP A 137 2.68 23.66 -15.87
CA ASP A 137 3.78 24.50 -16.34
C ASP A 137 3.31 25.93 -16.73
N MET A 138 4.26 26.76 -17.11
CA MET A 138 3.99 28.15 -17.49
C MET A 138 3.14 28.31 -18.75
N ASP A 139 3.04 27.27 -19.57
CA ASP A 139 2.17 27.21 -20.74
C ASP A 139 0.77 26.67 -20.41
N GLY A 140 0.50 26.40 -19.13
CA GLY A 140 -0.78 25.87 -18.66
C GLY A 140 -0.95 24.36 -18.87
N ARG A 141 0.11 23.62 -19.21
CA ARG A 141 0.07 22.19 -19.46
C ARG A 141 0.24 21.40 -18.16
N PRO A 142 -0.70 20.49 -17.83
CA PRO A 142 -0.60 19.66 -16.65
C PRO A 142 0.36 18.46 -16.85
N TRP A 143 1.11 18.17 -15.80
CA TRP A 143 2.02 17.05 -15.64
C TRP A 143 1.66 16.29 -14.37
N ILE A 144 1.48 14.98 -14.44
CA ILE A 144 1.20 14.14 -13.29
C ILE A 144 2.50 13.99 -12.49
N LEU A 145 2.48 14.37 -11.21
CA LEU A 145 3.61 14.17 -10.30
C LEU A 145 3.56 12.77 -9.67
N GLU A 146 2.41 12.44 -9.09
CA GLU A 146 2.23 11.16 -8.41
C GLU A 146 0.75 10.80 -8.30
N VAL A 147 0.50 9.51 -8.10
CA VAL A 147 -0.84 8.97 -7.83
C VAL A 147 -0.81 8.32 -6.45
N ASN A 148 -1.47 8.96 -5.49
CA ASN A 148 -1.56 8.49 -4.12
C ASN A 148 -2.81 7.61 -3.97
N ALA A 149 -2.63 6.29 -3.88
CA ALA A 149 -3.74 5.34 -3.68
C ALA A 149 -4.25 5.31 -2.23
N ASN A 150 -3.52 5.93 -1.30
CA ASN A 150 -3.86 6.02 0.12
C ASN A 150 -3.45 7.40 0.69
N PRO A 151 -4.07 8.50 0.23
CA PRO A 151 -3.77 9.82 0.77
C PRO A 151 -4.21 9.93 2.24
N CYS A 152 -3.53 10.80 3.01
CA CYS A 152 -3.85 11.02 4.42
C CYS A 152 -5.32 11.40 4.60
N LEU A 153 -6.00 10.70 5.53
CA LEU A 153 -7.41 10.95 5.91
C LEU A 153 -7.55 11.68 7.25
N ALA A 154 -6.45 12.15 7.87
CA ALA A 154 -6.58 12.93 9.10
C ALA A 154 -7.54 14.13 8.92
N PRO A 155 -8.28 14.53 9.95
CA PRO A 155 -9.30 15.60 9.83
C PRO A 155 -8.76 16.94 9.32
N ASP A 156 -7.47 17.21 9.52
CA ASP A 156 -6.75 18.41 9.06
C ASP A 156 -6.04 18.23 7.71
N SER A 157 -6.16 17.03 7.11
CA SER A 157 -5.50 16.69 5.85
C SER A 157 -6.06 17.42 4.64
N GLY A 158 -5.30 17.40 3.53
CA GLY A 158 -5.75 17.94 2.25
C GLY A 158 -7.00 17.24 1.71
N PHE A 159 -7.10 15.93 1.92
CA PHE A 159 -8.25 15.17 1.45
C PHE A 159 -9.53 15.51 2.22
N ALA A 160 -9.45 15.63 3.54
CA ALA A 160 -10.58 16.05 4.38
C ALA A 160 -11.06 17.46 4.00
N ALA A 161 -10.15 18.39 3.72
CA ALA A 161 -10.52 19.73 3.25
C ALA A 161 -11.21 19.71 1.87
N MET A 162 -10.78 18.84 0.95
CA MET A 162 -11.47 18.68 -0.35
C MET A 162 -12.88 18.08 -0.18
N LEU A 163 -13.09 17.15 0.76
CA LEU A 163 -14.43 16.67 1.12
C LEU A 163 -15.33 17.79 1.62
N ALA A 164 -14.82 18.58 2.56
CA ALA A 164 -15.56 19.73 3.11
C ALA A 164 -15.92 20.75 2.03
N GLN A 165 -15.00 21.07 1.12
CA GLN A 165 -15.24 21.96 -0.02
C GLN A 165 -16.28 21.41 -1.00
N ALA A 166 -16.35 20.08 -1.14
CA ALA A 166 -17.38 19.39 -1.95
C ALA A 166 -18.74 19.30 -1.24
N GLY A 167 -18.84 19.72 0.04
CA GLY A 167 -20.04 19.53 0.84
C GLY A 167 -20.30 18.07 1.23
N ILE A 168 -19.29 17.22 1.18
CA ILE A 168 -19.39 15.80 1.55
C ILE A 168 -19.01 15.65 3.02
N ASP A 169 -19.94 15.12 3.81
CA ASP A 169 -19.69 14.79 5.21
C ASP A 169 -18.56 13.76 5.35
N TYR A 170 -17.65 14.01 6.28
CA TYR A 170 -16.47 13.16 6.48
C TYR A 170 -16.86 11.71 6.84
N GLY A 171 -17.87 11.54 7.73
CA GLY A 171 -18.35 10.20 8.12
C GLY A 171 -18.95 9.47 6.92
N ALA A 172 -19.78 10.16 6.12
CA ALA A 172 -20.35 9.60 4.90
C ALA A 172 -19.28 9.20 3.87
N ALA A 173 -18.20 9.98 3.74
CA ALA A 173 -17.07 9.62 2.89
C ALA A 173 -16.36 8.34 3.41
N MET A 174 -16.14 8.23 4.72
CA MET A 174 -15.55 7.03 5.33
C MET A 174 -16.43 5.80 5.13
N GLU A 175 -17.74 5.93 5.27
CA GLU A 175 -18.69 4.85 5.00
C GLU A 175 -18.62 4.38 3.53
N ARG A 176 -18.51 5.31 2.58
CA ARG A 176 -18.35 4.99 1.15
C ARG A 176 -17.06 4.20 0.90
N ILE A 177 -15.93 4.62 1.49
CA ILE A 177 -14.64 3.94 1.38
C ILE A 177 -14.72 2.52 1.96
N VAL A 178 -15.29 2.37 3.15
CA VAL A 178 -15.45 1.07 3.83
C VAL A 178 -16.40 0.17 3.05
N SER A 179 -17.51 0.70 2.54
CA SER A 179 -18.47 -0.07 1.74
C SER A 179 -17.86 -0.57 0.43
N GLU A 180 -17.07 0.26 -0.25
CA GLU A 180 -16.31 -0.17 -1.43
C GLU A 180 -15.32 -1.30 -1.09
N ALA A 181 -14.59 -1.16 0.02
CA ALA A 181 -13.65 -2.18 0.48
C ALA A 181 -14.34 -3.51 0.85
N ARG A 182 -15.61 -3.46 1.28
CA ARG A 182 -16.44 -4.64 1.57
C ARG A 182 -17.11 -5.23 0.31
N GLY A 183 -16.92 -4.63 -0.85
CA GLY A 183 -17.58 -5.06 -2.09
C GLY A 183 -19.09 -4.75 -2.15
N GLN A 184 -19.59 -3.87 -1.27
CA GLN A 184 -20.98 -3.46 -1.20
C GLN A 184 -21.25 -2.23 -2.11
N ARG A 185 -20.99 -2.35 -3.42
CA ARG A 185 -21.40 -1.31 -4.38
C ARG A 185 -22.90 -1.32 -4.61
N PRO A 186 -23.56 -0.14 -4.62
CA PRO A 186 -24.91 -0.04 -5.21
C PRO A 186 -24.80 -0.44 -6.68
N GLU A 187 -25.59 -1.41 -7.10
CA GLU A 187 -25.66 -1.82 -8.50
C GLU A 187 -26.23 -0.68 -9.37
N VAL A 188 -25.42 -0.19 -10.30
CA VAL A 188 -25.92 0.55 -11.46
C VAL A 188 -25.33 -0.11 -12.70
N GLY A 189 -26.25 -0.61 -13.55
CA GLY A 189 -25.92 -1.38 -14.74
C GLY A 189 -25.02 -0.65 -15.73
N GLY A 190 -23.91 -1.28 -16.07
CA GLY A 190 -23.00 -0.88 -17.12
C GLY A 190 -21.85 -1.86 -17.20
N GLN A 191 -21.80 -2.64 -18.28
CA GLN A 191 -20.81 -3.68 -18.51
C GLN A 191 -19.38 -3.15 -18.39
N ARG A 192 -18.69 -3.49 -17.30
CA ARG A 192 -17.23 -3.44 -17.25
C ARG A 192 -16.67 -4.78 -17.74
N LYS A 193 -15.72 -4.74 -18.66
CA LYS A 193 -14.85 -5.89 -18.92
C LYS A 193 -14.12 -6.20 -17.61
N ASN A 194 -14.59 -7.21 -16.92
CA ASN A 194 -13.97 -7.74 -15.72
C ASN A 194 -12.55 -8.22 -16.04
N ALA A 195 -11.54 -7.56 -15.46
CA ALA A 195 -10.51 -8.38 -14.85
C ALA A 195 -11.24 -9.17 -13.75
N GLN A 196 -11.41 -10.47 -13.95
CA GLN A 196 -12.20 -11.36 -13.13
C GLN A 196 -11.71 -11.28 -11.67
N ARG A 197 -12.35 -10.41 -10.85
CA ARG A 197 -12.48 -10.74 -9.44
C ARG A 197 -13.42 -11.94 -9.41
N SER A 198 -12.86 -13.10 -9.17
CA SER A 198 -13.64 -14.29 -8.88
C SER A 198 -14.53 -13.95 -7.68
N THR A 199 -15.81 -13.71 -7.94
CA THR A 199 -16.83 -13.87 -6.90
C THR A 199 -16.66 -15.29 -6.41
N LEU A 200 -16.31 -15.45 -5.12
CA LEU A 200 -16.22 -16.74 -4.48
C LEU A 200 -17.55 -17.48 -4.73
N GLN A 201 -17.60 -18.29 -5.79
CA GLN A 201 -18.74 -19.14 -6.09
C GLN A 201 -18.58 -20.37 -5.21
N GLY A 202 -19.22 -20.37 -4.05
CA GLY A 202 -19.17 -21.44 -3.09
C GLY A 202 -18.46 -21.05 -1.78
N PRO A 203 -18.77 -21.75 -0.67
CA PRO A 203 -18.18 -21.49 0.63
C PRO A 203 -16.72 -21.93 0.65
N VAL A 204 -15.82 -21.03 1.09
CA VAL A 204 -14.46 -21.43 1.45
C VAL A 204 -14.47 -22.12 2.79
N THR A 205 -13.98 -23.36 2.84
CA THR A 205 -13.81 -24.15 4.06
C THR A 205 -12.39 -24.06 4.60
N ILE A 206 -12.24 -24.20 5.91
CA ILE A 206 -10.92 -24.24 6.57
C ILE A 206 -10.65 -25.69 6.97
N ARG A 207 -9.47 -26.20 6.61
CA ARG A 207 -8.97 -27.52 6.95
C ARG A 207 -7.61 -27.41 7.66
N THR A 208 -7.42 -28.24 8.66
CA THR A 208 -6.20 -28.24 9.50
C THR A 208 -5.41 -29.55 9.41
N SER A 209 -5.88 -30.50 8.61
CA SER A 209 -5.14 -31.73 8.29
C SER A 209 -4.27 -31.50 7.05
N LEU A 210 -3.02 -31.94 7.09
CA LEU A 210 -2.12 -31.96 5.94
C LEU A 210 -2.19 -33.36 5.29
N VAL A 211 -2.37 -33.40 3.98
CA VAL A 211 -2.35 -34.62 3.16
C VAL A 211 -1.25 -34.54 2.10
N PRO A 212 -0.78 -35.66 1.54
CA PRO A 212 0.34 -35.66 0.59
C PRO A 212 0.16 -34.73 -0.61
N GLU A 213 -1.06 -34.58 -1.08
CA GLU A 213 -1.44 -33.74 -2.22
C GLU A 213 -1.22 -32.23 -1.94
N ASP A 214 -1.21 -31.84 -0.66
CA ASP A 214 -1.02 -30.45 -0.25
C ASP A 214 0.40 -29.94 -0.51
N VAL A 215 1.39 -30.81 -0.62
CA VAL A 215 2.78 -30.44 -0.96
C VAL A 215 2.83 -29.71 -2.31
N ALA A 216 2.11 -30.25 -3.30
CA ALA A 216 1.98 -29.60 -4.60
C ALA A 216 1.18 -28.29 -4.50
N ALA A 217 0.10 -28.29 -3.70
CA ALA A 217 -0.72 -27.10 -3.49
C ALA A 217 0.05 -25.98 -2.78
N VAL A 218 0.87 -26.28 -1.77
CA VAL A 218 1.78 -25.32 -1.09
C VAL A 218 2.69 -24.67 -2.12
N ARG A 219 3.36 -25.46 -2.97
CA ARG A 219 4.23 -24.94 -4.05
C ARG A 219 3.47 -24.01 -4.99
N GLU A 220 2.32 -24.44 -5.50
CA GLU A 220 1.52 -23.68 -6.46
C GLU A 220 1.00 -22.36 -5.87
N VAL A 221 0.43 -22.42 -4.64
CA VAL A 221 -0.10 -21.22 -3.99
C VAL A 221 1.01 -20.24 -3.70
N THR A 222 2.16 -20.68 -3.16
CA THR A 222 3.30 -19.81 -2.88
C THR A 222 3.81 -19.14 -4.16
N ALA A 223 4.04 -19.90 -5.22
CA ALA A 223 4.50 -19.38 -6.51
C ALA A 223 3.49 -18.39 -7.12
N SER A 224 2.20 -18.66 -7.00
CA SER A 224 1.14 -17.82 -7.59
C SER A 224 1.06 -16.42 -7.01
N THR A 225 1.58 -16.18 -5.82
CA THR A 225 1.51 -14.87 -5.15
C THR A 225 2.41 -13.83 -5.81
N GLY A 226 3.51 -14.27 -6.43
CA GLY A 226 4.52 -13.37 -7.01
C GLY A 226 5.33 -12.56 -5.97
N TYR A 227 5.17 -12.83 -4.68
CA TYR A 227 5.87 -12.14 -3.60
C TYR A 227 7.20 -12.79 -3.23
N PHE A 228 7.28 -14.12 -3.34
CA PHE A 228 8.42 -14.92 -2.92
C PHE A 228 9.40 -15.16 -4.06
N HIS A 229 10.68 -15.17 -3.73
CA HIS A 229 11.73 -15.55 -4.70
C HIS A 229 11.66 -17.05 -5.03
N GLU A 230 12.19 -17.44 -6.19
CA GLU A 230 12.20 -18.83 -6.63
C GLU A 230 12.88 -19.78 -5.63
N HIS A 231 13.90 -19.31 -4.90
CA HIS A 231 14.61 -20.10 -3.89
C HIS A 231 13.85 -20.22 -2.55
N GLU A 232 12.86 -19.38 -2.28
CA GLU A 232 12.04 -19.45 -1.06
C GLU A 232 10.91 -20.48 -1.18
N ILE A 233 10.41 -20.72 -2.41
CA ILE A 233 9.33 -21.69 -2.65
C ILE A 233 9.66 -23.10 -2.17
N PRO A 234 10.87 -23.65 -2.43
CA PRO A 234 11.27 -24.95 -1.89
C PRO A 234 11.23 -25.00 -0.35
N VAL A 235 11.57 -23.91 0.35
CA VAL A 235 11.55 -23.87 1.81
C VAL A 235 10.11 -24.05 2.36
N ALA A 236 9.13 -23.39 1.76
CA ALA A 236 7.73 -23.57 2.15
C ALA A 236 7.25 -25.03 1.95
N VAL A 237 7.72 -25.66 0.87
CA VAL A 237 7.41 -27.07 0.54
C VAL A 237 8.07 -28.03 1.53
N GLU A 238 9.34 -27.79 1.90
CA GLU A 238 10.08 -28.59 2.86
C GLU A 238 9.39 -28.70 4.22
N LEU A 239 8.80 -27.61 4.71
CA LEU A 239 8.02 -27.62 5.96
C LEU A 239 6.83 -28.56 5.86
N ALA A 240 6.14 -28.61 4.73
CA ALA A 240 5.01 -29.50 4.51
C ALA A 240 5.45 -30.96 4.41
N GLU A 241 6.53 -31.25 3.67
CA GLU A 241 7.13 -32.57 3.57
C GLU A 241 7.60 -33.08 4.94
N GLU A 242 8.24 -32.22 5.73
CA GLU A 242 8.69 -32.57 7.07
C GLU A 242 7.49 -32.87 8.00
N ARG A 243 6.43 -32.08 7.91
CA ARG A 243 5.19 -32.34 8.67
C ARG A 243 4.56 -33.68 8.30
N LEU A 244 4.54 -34.04 7.02
CA LEU A 244 4.06 -35.36 6.58
C LEU A 244 4.93 -36.50 7.09
N ALA A 245 6.24 -36.33 7.05
CA ALA A 245 7.20 -37.38 7.44
C ALA A 245 7.25 -37.60 8.96
N LYS A 246 7.23 -36.52 9.75
CA LYS A 246 7.45 -36.57 11.21
C LYS A 246 6.17 -36.36 12.05
N GLY A 247 5.05 -36.03 11.41
CA GLY A 247 3.82 -35.71 12.12
C GLY A 247 4.00 -34.52 13.08
N ALA A 248 3.40 -34.57 14.25
CA ALA A 248 3.51 -33.50 15.26
C ALA A 248 4.95 -33.26 15.77
N ALA A 249 5.84 -34.24 15.63
CA ALA A 249 7.24 -34.11 16.04
C ALA A 249 8.05 -33.14 15.15
N SER A 250 7.53 -32.77 13.97
CA SER A 250 8.13 -31.73 13.13
C SER A 250 8.10 -30.33 13.77
N GLY A 251 7.12 -30.08 14.64
CA GLY A 251 6.86 -28.76 15.18
C GLY A 251 6.08 -27.84 14.23
N TYR A 252 5.76 -28.29 13.01
CA TYR A 252 5.00 -27.47 12.03
C TYR A 252 3.53 -27.85 12.01
N GLU A 253 2.68 -26.84 12.07
CA GLU A 253 1.23 -26.95 11.90
C GLU A 253 0.79 -26.20 10.65
N PHE A 254 -0.23 -26.71 9.96
CA PHE A 254 -0.77 -26.13 8.74
C PHE A 254 -2.26 -25.87 8.86
N VAL A 255 -2.70 -24.80 8.20
CA VAL A 255 -4.11 -24.47 8.00
C VAL A 255 -4.32 -24.16 6.52
N PHE A 256 -5.29 -24.80 5.91
CA PHE A 256 -5.62 -24.63 4.49
C PHE A 256 -7.01 -24.00 4.35
N ALA A 257 -7.13 -23.15 3.37
CA ALA A 257 -8.40 -22.65 2.87
C ALA A 257 -8.69 -23.32 1.53
N GLU A 258 -9.85 -23.94 1.42
CA GLU A 258 -10.26 -24.70 0.25
C GLU A 258 -11.58 -24.19 -0.31
N GLN A 259 -11.68 -24.18 -1.62
CA GLN A 259 -12.92 -23.96 -2.35
C GLN A 259 -13.03 -24.99 -3.46
N ASP A 260 -14.20 -25.66 -3.54
CA ASP A 260 -14.50 -26.70 -4.55
C ASP A 260 -13.40 -27.77 -4.66
N GLY A 261 -12.84 -28.19 -3.51
CA GLY A 261 -11.78 -29.19 -3.44
C GLY A 261 -10.37 -28.69 -3.85
N ARG A 262 -10.20 -27.39 -4.08
CA ARG A 262 -8.90 -26.79 -4.44
C ARG A 262 -8.40 -25.92 -3.29
N VAL A 263 -7.11 -26.06 -2.95
CA VAL A 263 -6.45 -25.15 -2.00
C VAL A 263 -6.28 -23.76 -2.64
N VAL A 264 -6.88 -22.76 -2.01
CA VAL A 264 -6.87 -21.36 -2.46
C VAL A 264 -6.01 -20.46 -1.58
N GLY A 265 -5.60 -20.96 -0.42
CA GLY A 265 -4.64 -20.32 0.47
C GLY A 265 -4.22 -21.28 1.57
N TYR A 266 -3.07 -20.99 2.17
CA TYR A 266 -2.60 -21.76 3.33
C TYR A 266 -1.77 -20.88 4.25
N THR A 267 -1.53 -21.40 5.45
CA THR A 267 -0.62 -20.83 6.42
C THR A 267 0.05 -21.94 7.22
N SER A 268 1.28 -21.66 7.72
CA SER A 268 1.98 -22.56 8.62
C SER A 268 2.54 -21.81 9.83
N PHE A 269 2.57 -22.51 10.96
CA PHE A 269 3.05 -21.98 12.24
C PHE A 269 3.58 -23.11 13.11
N GLY A 270 4.24 -22.77 14.21
CA GLY A 270 4.69 -23.77 15.16
C GLY A 270 5.30 -23.18 16.43
N PRO A 271 5.51 -23.99 17.48
CA PRO A 271 6.14 -23.53 18.70
C PRO A 271 7.63 -23.19 18.47
N ILE A 272 8.09 -22.09 19.03
CA ILE A 272 9.51 -21.73 19.01
C ILE A 272 10.25 -22.64 20.00
N PRO A 273 11.25 -23.42 19.54
CA PRO A 273 12.02 -24.27 20.44
C PRO A 273 12.63 -23.54 21.62
N CYS A 274 12.74 -24.22 22.76
CA CYS A 274 13.31 -23.67 23.99
C CYS A 274 12.54 -22.46 24.59
N THR A 275 11.30 -22.18 24.15
CA THR A 275 10.44 -21.13 24.73
C THR A 275 9.22 -21.73 25.43
N ARG A 276 8.55 -20.91 26.27
CA ARG A 276 7.25 -21.25 26.85
C ARG A 276 6.17 -20.34 26.27
N GLY A 277 5.32 -20.91 25.41
CA GLY A 277 4.17 -20.22 24.85
C GLY A 277 4.48 -19.21 23.74
N SER A 278 5.67 -19.27 23.15
CA SER A 278 5.99 -18.49 21.96
C SER A 278 5.85 -19.38 20.71
N PHE A 279 5.21 -18.82 19.69
CA PHE A 279 4.97 -19.48 18.40
C PHE A 279 5.49 -18.60 17.27
N ASP A 280 6.07 -19.22 16.23
CA ASP A 280 6.36 -18.58 14.96
C ASP A 280 5.22 -18.81 13.98
N TRP A 281 4.89 -17.76 13.24
CA TRP A 281 4.00 -17.79 12.10
C TRP A 281 4.84 -17.67 10.83
N TYR A 282 5.11 -18.80 10.19
CA TYR A 282 6.12 -18.90 9.13
C TYR A 282 5.62 -18.38 7.78
N TRP A 283 4.51 -18.94 7.30
CA TRP A 283 4.01 -18.66 5.95
C TRP A 283 2.54 -18.30 5.98
N LEU A 284 2.19 -17.31 5.17
CA LEU A 284 0.82 -17.01 4.78
C LEU A 284 0.81 -16.73 3.28
N ALA A 285 0.13 -17.58 2.52
CA ALA A 285 -0.02 -17.42 1.08
C ALA A 285 -1.48 -17.60 0.67
N VAL A 286 -1.98 -16.69 -0.15
CA VAL A 286 -3.34 -16.71 -0.69
C VAL A 286 -3.25 -16.40 -2.18
N ARG A 287 -3.89 -17.22 -3.02
CA ARG A 287 -3.92 -17.03 -4.46
C ARG A 287 -4.41 -15.62 -4.80
N PRO A 288 -3.81 -14.92 -5.80
CA PRO A 288 -4.13 -13.53 -6.10
C PRO A 288 -5.63 -13.26 -6.30
N GLU A 289 -6.32 -14.17 -6.95
CA GLU A 289 -7.76 -14.08 -7.24
C GLU A 289 -8.64 -14.16 -5.96
N TYR A 290 -8.09 -14.61 -4.83
CA TYR A 290 -8.75 -14.72 -3.52
C TYR A 290 -8.27 -13.68 -2.49
N GLN A 291 -7.30 -12.84 -2.87
CA GLN A 291 -6.82 -11.77 -1.99
C GLN A 291 -7.87 -10.66 -1.84
N GLY A 292 -7.80 -9.93 -0.72
CA GLY A 292 -8.75 -8.86 -0.43
C GLY A 292 -10.15 -9.31 0.01
N ALA A 293 -10.42 -10.64 0.06
CA ALA A 293 -11.70 -11.21 0.51
C ALA A 293 -11.71 -11.64 2.00
N GLY A 294 -10.73 -11.18 2.79
CA GLY A 294 -10.62 -11.51 4.22
C GLY A 294 -10.05 -12.89 4.52
N LEU A 295 -9.60 -13.65 3.50
CA LEU A 295 -9.14 -15.01 3.68
C LEU A 295 -7.91 -15.12 4.56
N GLY A 296 -6.94 -14.21 4.42
CA GLY A 296 -5.75 -14.14 5.28
C GLY A 296 -6.10 -13.90 6.75
N GLN A 297 -7.13 -13.10 7.03
CA GLN A 297 -7.63 -12.90 8.40
C GLN A 297 -8.25 -14.18 8.96
N ARG A 298 -9.03 -14.91 8.16
CA ARG A 298 -9.65 -16.19 8.59
C ARG A 298 -8.58 -17.24 8.89
N LEU A 299 -7.54 -17.33 8.06
CA LEU A 299 -6.40 -18.22 8.28
C LEU A 299 -5.67 -17.87 9.59
N LEU A 300 -5.41 -16.57 9.83
CA LEU A 300 -4.77 -16.11 11.06
C LEU A 300 -5.64 -16.41 12.30
N GLN A 301 -6.94 -16.20 12.25
CA GLN A 301 -7.84 -16.52 13.36
C GLN A 301 -7.76 -18.01 13.75
N GLU A 302 -7.64 -18.91 12.79
CA GLU A 302 -7.45 -20.33 13.07
C GLU A 302 -6.07 -20.61 13.65
N VAL A 303 -5.00 -19.97 13.15
CA VAL A 303 -3.65 -20.05 13.76
C VAL A 303 -3.69 -19.63 15.23
N GLU A 304 -4.30 -18.49 15.53
CA GLU A 304 -4.41 -17.98 16.90
C GLU A 304 -5.18 -18.94 17.82
N ALA A 305 -6.30 -19.47 17.33
CA ALA A 305 -7.11 -20.43 18.10
C ALA A 305 -6.31 -21.71 18.41
N ARG A 306 -5.60 -22.24 17.43
CA ARG A 306 -4.79 -23.45 17.60
C ARG A 306 -3.54 -23.19 18.46
N ALA A 307 -2.84 -22.09 18.26
CA ALA A 307 -1.69 -21.74 19.09
C ALA A 307 -2.10 -21.58 20.56
N ARG A 308 -3.23 -20.93 20.86
CA ARG A 308 -3.79 -20.88 22.23
C ARG A 308 -4.10 -22.25 22.80
N ALA A 309 -4.74 -23.12 21.99
CA ALA A 309 -5.04 -24.50 22.42
C ALA A 309 -3.78 -25.31 22.74
N MET A 310 -2.65 -24.97 22.11
CA MET A 310 -1.33 -25.56 22.36
C MET A 310 -0.56 -24.85 23.49
N GLY A 311 -1.18 -23.92 24.22
CA GLY A 311 -0.56 -23.18 25.32
C GLY A 311 0.21 -21.93 24.86
N GLY A 312 -0.04 -21.44 23.67
CA GLY A 312 0.56 -20.22 23.10
C GLY A 312 0.09 -18.96 23.82
N ALA A 313 1.05 -18.08 24.13
CA ALA A 313 0.83 -16.77 24.69
C ALA A 313 1.23 -15.63 23.74
N ARG A 314 2.10 -15.93 22.77
CA ARG A 314 2.60 -14.96 21.79
C ARG A 314 2.78 -15.62 20.42
N LEU A 315 2.47 -14.87 19.39
CA LEU A 315 2.70 -15.23 18.00
C LEU A 315 3.66 -14.22 17.37
N TYR A 316 4.75 -14.70 16.81
CA TYR A 316 5.75 -13.91 16.12
C TYR A 316 5.63 -14.14 14.62
N CYS A 317 5.91 -13.14 13.82
CA CYS A 317 6.10 -13.28 12.39
C CYS A 317 7.16 -12.32 11.88
N GLU A 318 7.77 -12.68 10.77
CA GLU A 318 8.82 -11.92 10.13
C GLU A 318 8.45 -11.58 8.70
N THR A 319 8.97 -10.46 8.21
CA THR A 319 8.79 -10.08 6.81
C THR A 319 9.95 -9.18 6.36
N SER A 320 10.16 -9.11 5.07
CA SER A 320 11.12 -8.21 4.46
C SER A 320 10.74 -6.73 4.68
N GLY A 321 11.77 -5.90 4.84
CA GLY A 321 11.67 -4.45 4.88
C GLY A 321 11.32 -3.80 3.55
N ARG A 322 11.45 -4.50 2.43
CA ARG A 322 11.24 -3.96 1.07
C ARG A 322 9.84 -3.38 0.86
N PRO A 323 9.71 -2.37 -0.03
CA PRO A 323 8.44 -1.71 -0.31
C PRO A 323 7.32 -2.66 -0.76
N GLN A 324 7.63 -3.70 -1.52
CA GLN A 324 6.65 -4.70 -1.96
C GLN A 324 5.92 -5.38 -0.80
N TYR A 325 6.56 -5.47 0.39
CA TYR A 325 5.96 -6.04 1.61
C TYR A 325 5.24 -5.00 2.48
N ALA A 326 5.11 -3.74 2.04
CA ALA A 326 4.40 -2.71 2.80
C ALA A 326 2.94 -3.10 3.09
N SER A 327 2.26 -3.73 2.14
CA SER A 327 0.89 -4.26 2.33
C SER A 327 0.83 -5.37 3.37
N THR A 328 1.86 -6.22 3.43
CA THR A 328 1.99 -7.31 4.41
C THR A 328 2.22 -6.74 5.81
N ARG A 329 3.12 -5.77 5.97
CA ARG A 329 3.34 -5.08 7.25
C ARG A 329 2.07 -4.38 7.74
N ALA A 330 1.39 -3.63 6.87
CA ALA A 330 0.11 -3.02 7.18
C ALA A 330 -0.99 -4.05 7.53
N PHE A 331 -0.97 -5.24 6.93
CA PHE A 331 -1.86 -6.33 7.31
C PHE A 331 -1.55 -6.81 8.74
N TYR A 332 -0.29 -7.03 9.12
CA TYR A 332 0.07 -7.42 10.48
C TYR A 332 -0.38 -6.41 11.52
N GLU A 333 -0.13 -5.13 11.29
CA GLU A 333 -0.57 -4.05 12.18
C GLU A 333 -2.10 -4.01 12.34
N ARG A 334 -2.86 -4.13 11.26
CA ARG A 334 -4.33 -4.23 11.32
C ARG A 334 -4.82 -5.47 12.06
N MET A 335 -4.06 -6.55 12.02
CA MET A 335 -4.38 -7.79 12.76
C MET A 335 -3.94 -7.74 14.23
N GLY A 336 -3.42 -6.62 14.71
CA GLY A 336 -3.03 -6.40 16.10
C GLY A 336 -1.63 -6.87 16.46
N PHE A 337 -0.76 -7.05 15.45
CA PHE A 337 0.66 -7.25 15.69
C PHE A 337 1.36 -5.91 15.91
N THR A 338 2.38 -5.93 16.75
CA THR A 338 3.25 -4.78 17.02
C THR A 338 4.64 -5.08 16.49
N LEU A 339 5.25 -4.13 15.79
CA LEU A 339 6.65 -4.21 15.36
C LEU A 339 7.56 -4.20 16.59
N CYS A 340 8.41 -5.21 16.74
CA CYS A 340 9.33 -5.31 17.88
C CYS A 340 10.80 -5.17 17.50
N GLU A 341 11.17 -5.44 16.26
CA GLU A 341 12.56 -5.32 15.81
C GLU A 341 12.63 -5.07 14.30
N VAL A 342 13.64 -4.30 13.89
CA VAL A 342 14.06 -4.19 12.48
C VAL A 342 15.57 -4.40 12.41
N LEU A 343 16.01 -5.45 11.71
CA LEU A 343 17.42 -5.71 11.42
C LEU A 343 17.70 -5.28 9.98
N ALA A 344 18.52 -4.23 9.84
CA ALA A 344 18.91 -3.76 8.50
C ALA A 344 19.77 -4.82 7.79
N ASP A 345 19.64 -4.86 6.45
CA ASP A 345 20.45 -5.72 5.57
C ASP A 345 20.49 -7.22 5.95
N TYR A 346 19.42 -7.71 6.59
CA TYR A 346 19.36 -9.08 7.10
C TYR A 346 19.29 -10.12 5.99
N TYR A 347 18.47 -9.89 4.98
CA TYR A 347 18.32 -10.81 3.84
C TYR A 347 19.37 -10.53 2.76
N GLU A 348 19.59 -9.27 2.43
CA GLU A 348 20.59 -8.77 1.49
C GLU A 348 20.80 -7.26 1.71
N PRO A 349 21.84 -6.64 1.17
CA PRO A 349 22.01 -5.19 1.24
C PRO A 349 20.75 -4.46 0.75
N GLY A 350 20.17 -3.61 1.61
CA GLY A 350 18.93 -2.89 1.37
C GLY A 350 17.65 -3.67 1.70
N ASP A 351 17.74 -4.95 2.14
CA ASP A 351 16.58 -5.72 2.61
C ASP A 351 16.73 -6.15 4.07
N GLY A 352 16.07 -5.39 4.94
CA GLY A 352 16.02 -5.67 6.37
C GLY A 352 14.91 -6.65 6.74
N ARG A 353 15.07 -7.32 7.89
CA ARG A 353 14.02 -8.13 8.51
C ARG A 353 13.23 -7.29 9.51
N ALA A 354 11.92 -7.24 9.35
CA ALA A 354 10.99 -6.67 10.32
C ALA A 354 10.28 -7.80 11.06
N THR A 355 10.46 -7.87 12.38
CA THR A 355 9.84 -8.86 13.26
C THR A 355 8.67 -8.24 14.02
N TYR A 356 7.55 -8.90 13.98
CA TYR A 356 6.30 -8.50 14.62
C TYR A 356 5.88 -9.51 15.68
N VAL A 357 5.18 -9.04 16.73
CA VAL A 357 4.63 -9.88 17.80
C VAL A 357 3.18 -9.53 18.08
N LYS A 358 2.39 -10.55 18.38
CA LYS A 358 1.01 -10.41 18.86
C LYS A 358 0.83 -11.24 20.13
N ALA A 359 0.22 -10.66 21.18
CA ALA A 359 -0.27 -11.42 22.32
C ALA A 359 -1.50 -12.25 21.89
N LEU A 360 -1.54 -13.52 22.26
CA LEU A 360 -2.62 -14.46 21.94
C LEU A 360 -3.69 -14.49 23.02
#